data_4a43c4332ab618a1b3ba0fadb2557ef4
#
_entry.id   4a43c4332ab618a1b3ba0fadb2557ef4
#
_cell.length_a   1.000
_cell.length_b   1.000
_cell.length_c   1.000
_cell.angle_alpha   90.00
_cell.angle_beta   90.00
_cell.angle_gamma   90.00
#
_symmetry.space_group_name_H-M   'P 1'
#
loop_
_entity.id
_entity.type
_entity.pdbx_description
1 polymer ?
#
loop_
_entity_poly.entity_id
_entity_poly.type
_entity_poly.pdbx_seq_one_letter_code
_entity_poly.pdbx_strand_id
1 'polypeptide(L)'
;MIITLASSKGGVGKSTITGCLAGVWAADGDTVHIVDLDNNRTVSRWFGDPTRRPRNITVSAPEPTGLTEHLAELAATTSPDLILIDVAGTYERALTVAVARAHLTLIPAAPTEADIYEASRVARHITSVFEAFGREPLYRLLLNRVQPLSSGAQLYATLEIVRLRLPRIKTRILQRAAYEELGLSGQPPHFADLKRPTVSKAVEELDAVRADIDALMQATTIDQQPLEGAA
;
A
#
# COMPACT_ATOMS: atom_id res chain seq x y z
N MET A 1 -10.24 -8.26 -1.17
CA MET A 1 -9.35 -7.41 -2.02
C MET A 1 -7.88 -7.65 -1.65
N ILE A 2 -6.92 -7.53 -2.60
CA ILE A 2 -5.46 -7.67 -2.30
C ILE A 2 -4.76 -6.40 -2.80
N ILE A 3 -4.03 -5.72 -1.91
CA ILE A 3 -3.19 -4.55 -2.24
C ILE A 3 -1.74 -4.87 -1.86
N THR A 4 -0.83 -4.71 -2.81
CA THR A 4 0.61 -4.90 -2.59
C THR A 4 1.31 -3.55 -2.45
N LEU A 5 2.14 -3.38 -1.41
CA LEU A 5 3.03 -2.24 -1.23
C LEU A 5 4.41 -2.59 -1.80
N ALA A 6 4.78 -1.99 -2.92
CA ALA A 6 5.98 -2.32 -3.69
C ALA A 6 7.00 -1.16 -3.69
N SER A 7 8.25 -1.46 -3.41
CA SER A 7 9.35 -0.49 -3.56
C SER A 7 10.67 -1.24 -3.66
N SER A 8 11.60 -0.79 -4.50
CA SER A 8 12.96 -1.30 -4.59
C SER A 8 13.89 -0.75 -3.50
N LYS A 9 13.48 0.32 -2.80
CA LYS A 9 14.29 1.03 -1.82
C LYS A 9 13.77 0.81 -0.40
N GLY A 10 14.68 0.64 0.54
CA GLY A 10 14.38 0.67 1.97
C GLY A 10 14.04 2.08 2.47
N GLY A 11 13.23 2.17 3.52
CA GLY A 11 12.98 3.45 4.21
C GLY A 11 11.98 4.40 3.56
N VAL A 12 11.34 4.06 2.44
CA VAL A 12 10.33 4.90 1.79
C VAL A 12 8.98 4.91 2.53
N GLY A 13 8.84 4.12 3.59
CA GLY A 13 7.63 4.08 4.41
C GLY A 13 6.62 2.98 4.03
N LYS A 14 7.02 1.94 3.29
CA LYS A 14 6.12 0.82 2.94
C LYS A 14 5.39 0.27 4.15
N SER A 15 6.11 -0.25 5.14
CA SER A 15 5.52 -0.84 6.35
C SER A 15 4.65 0.13 7.13
N THR A 16 5.05 1.41 7.19
CA THR A 16 4.23 2.46 7.82
C THR A 16 2.90 2.63 7.08
N ILE A 17 2.95 2.75 5.74
CA ILE A 17 1.73 2.86 4.92
C ILE A 17 0.87 1.60 5.03
N THR A 18 1.49 0.40 4.98
CA THR A 18 0.78 -0.87 5.17
C THR A 18 -0.01 -0.88 6.48
N GLY A 19 0.64 -0.54 7.59
CA GLY A 19 -0.02 -0.51 8.89
C GLY A 19 -1.07 0.59 9.02
N CYS A 20 -0.83 1.77 8.44
CA CYS A 20 -1.81 2.85 8.42
C CYS A 20 -3.05 2.48 7.59
N LEU A 21 -2.87 1.92 6.40
CA LEU A 21 -3.98 1.46 5.56
C LEU A 21 -4.77 0.33 6.23
N ALA A 22 -4.09 -0.60 6.90
CA ALA A 22 -4.78 -1.62 7.70
C ALA A 22 -5.72 -0.98 8.73
N GLY A 23 -5.29 0.10 9.37
CA GLY A 23 -6.10 0.85 10.33
C GLY A 23 -7.34 1.51 9.71
N VAL A 24 -7.23 2.03 8.48
CA VAL A 24 -8.38 2.64 7.77
C VAL A 24 -9.50 1.63 7.59
N TRP A 25 -9.21 0.51 6.93
CA TRP A 25 -10.21 -0.54 6.69
C TRP A 25 -10.73 -1.15 7.97
N ALA A 26 -9.84 -1.40 8.94
CA ALA A 26 -10.25 -1.95 10.23
C ALA A 26 -11.17 -1.00 11.03
N ALA A 27 -11.03 0.32 10.90
CA ALA A 27 -11.91 1.29 11.55
C ALA A 27 -13.33 1.28 10.98
N ASP A 28 -13.48 0.95 9.69
CA ASP A 28 -14.77 0.76 9.04
C ASP A 28 -15.42 -0.61 9.35
N GLY A 29 -14.72 -1.47 10.10
CA GLY A 29 -15.20 -2.78 10.52
C GLY A 29 -14.74 -3.94 9.64
N ASP A 30 -14.00 -3.68 8.56
CA ASP A 30 -13.45 -4.70 7.68
C ASP A 30 -12.43 -5.58 8.42
N THR A 31 -12.36 -6.85 8.04
CA THR A 31 -11.32 -7.79 8.47
C THR A 31 -10.09 -7.61 7.59
N VAL A 32 -8.95 -7.32 8.20
CA VAL A 32 -7.69 -7.05 7.49
C VAL A 32 -6.64 -8.08 7.85
N HIS A 33 -6.00 -8.64 6.82
CA HIS A 33 -4.84 -9.50 7.00
C HIS A 33 -3.61 -8.88 6.36
N ILE A 34 -2.52 -8.76 7.12
CA ILE A 34 -1.24 -8.27 6.62
C ILE A 34 -0.31 -9.46 6.40
N VAL A 35 0.24 -9.57 5.20
CA VAL A 35 1.28 -10.53 4.84
C VAL A 35 2.62 -9.78 4.80
N ASP A 36 3.47 -10.04 5.79
CA ASP A 36 4.78 -9.40 5.94
C ASP A 36 5.86 -10.27 5.29
N LEU A 37 6.32 -9.87 4.10
CA LEU A 37 7.40 -10.52 3.35
C LEU A 37 8.74 -9.78 3.48
N ASP A 38 8.84 -8.79 4.37
CA ASP A 38 10.11 -8.11 4.64
C ASP A 38 10.92 -8.89 5.66
N ASN A 39 12.21 -9.12 5.39
CA ASN A 39 13.13 -9.81 6.33
C ASN A 39 13.21 -9.13 7.68
N ASN A 40 13.03 -7.81 7.73
CA ASN A 40 13.04 -7.06 8.96
C ASN A 40 11.80 -7.33 9.82
N ARG A 41 10.77 -7.97 9.26
CA ARG A 41 9.51 -8.29 9.95
C ARG A 41 8.93 -7.09 10.69
N THR A 42 8.99 -5.92 10.07
CA THR A 42 8.63 -4.66 10.72
C THR A 42 7.16 -4.63 11.11
N VAL A 43 6.27 -4.96 10.19
CA VAL A 43 4.83 -4.98 10.43
C VAL A 43 4.46 -6.09 11.41
N SER A 44 5.10 -7.25 11.28
CA SER A 44 4.91 -8.37 12.21
C SER A 44 5.27 -8.02 13.66
N ARG A 45 6.32 -7.22 13.86
CA ARG A 45 6.68 -6.73 15.21
C ARG A 45 5.68 -5.73 15.76
N TRP A 46 5.11 -4.87 14.90
CA TRP A 46 4.14 -3.84 15.34
C TRP A 46 2.79 -4.45 15.70
N PHE A 47 2.32 -5.39 14.90
CA PHE A 47 1.01 -6.02 15.04
C PHE A 47 1.05 -7.45 15.62
N GLY A 48 2.22 -7.94 16.03
CA GLY A 48 2.39 -9.30 16.54
C GLY A 48 1.70 -9.53 17.89
N ASP A 49 1.61 -8.50 18.73
CA ASP A 49 0.93 -8.58 20.02
C ASP A 49 -0.59 -8.33 19.85
N PRO A 50 -1.42 -9.37 20.01
CA PRO A 50 -2.88 -9.25 19.84
C PRO A 50 -3.56 -8.36 20.88
N THR A 51 -2.88 -8.03 22.00
CA THR A 51 -3.44 -7.15 23.03
C THR A 51 -3.27 -5.67 22.69
N ARG A 52 -2.35 -5.36 21.77
CA ARG A 52 -2.02 -3.98 21.37
C ARG A 52 -2.64 -3.57 20.04
N ARG A 53 -2.84 -4.51 19.13
CA ARG A 53 -3.39 -4.25 17.80
C ARG A 53 -4.93 -4.21 17.81
N PRO A 54 -5.58 -3.57 16.82
CA PRO A 54 -7.01 -3.72 16.57
C PRO A 54 -7.39 -5.19 16.34
N ARG A 55 -8.54 -5.63 16.89
CA ARG A 55 -8.93 -7.06 16.90
C ARG A 55 -9.16 -7.65 15.51
N ASN A 56 -9.60 -6.84 14.57
CA ASN A 56 -9.87 -7.21 13.19
C ASN A 56 -8.66 -7.04 12.25
N ILE A 57 -7.47 -6.76 12.79
CA ILE A 57 -6.20 -6.81 12.06
C ILE A 57 -5.44 -8.07 12.49
N THR A 58 -5.08 -8.89 11.52
CA THR A 58 -4.21 -10.05 11.72
C THR A 58 -2.95 -9.94 10.89
N VAL A 59 -1.88 -10.64 11.25
CA VAL A 59 -0.61 -10.60 10.55
C VAL A 59 -0.02 -11.99 10.44
N SER A 60 0.55 -12.29 9.29
CA SER A 60 1.37 -13.49 9.05
C SER A 60 2.66 -13.10 8.34
N ALA A 61 3.65 -13.96 8.45
CA ALA A 61 4.97 -13.74 7.88
C ALA A 61 5.49 -15.02 7.23
N PRO A 62 4.85 -15.49 6.14
CA PRO A 62 5.27 -16.71 5.46
C PRO A 62 6.62 -16.51 4.77
N GLU A 63 7.24 -17.64 4.38
CA GLU A 63 8.36 -17.58 3.46
C GLU A 63 7.89 -17.07 2.07
N PRO A 64 8.67 -16.22 1.40
CA PRO A 64 8.28 -15.63 0.11
C PRO A 64 7.90 -16.65 -0.96
N THR A 65 8.50 -17.84 -0.94
CA THR A 65 8.23 -18.93 -1.88
C THR A 65 6.86 -19.57 -1.68
N GLY A 66 6.28 -19.49 -0.47
CA GLY A 66 4.96 -20.03 -0.11
C GLY A 66 3.82 -19.01 -0.21
N LEU A 67 4.03 -17.83 -0.79
CA LEU A 67 3.02 -16.78 -0.83
C LEU A 67 1.73 -17.21 -1.51
N THR A 68 1.82 -17.94 -2.64
CA THR A 68 0.65 -18.36 -3.41
C THR A 68 -0.25 -19.29 -2.61
N GLU A 69 0.35 -20.29 -1.98
CA GLU A 69 -0.34 -21.28 -1.13
C GLU A 69 -0.94 -20.59 0.09
N HIS A 70 -0.18 -19.68 0.70
CA HIS A 70 -0.65 -18.91 1.86
C HIS A 70 -1.86 -18.02 1.53
N LEU A 71 -1.86 -17.34 0.38
CA LEU A 71 -3.02 -16.56 -0.06
C LEU A 71 -4.24 -17.44 -0.36
N ALA A 72 -4.04 -18.64 -0.91
CA ALA A 72 -5.12 -19.60 -1.12
C ALA A 72 -5.69 -20.11 0.21
N GLU A 73 -4.85 -20.39 1.20
CA GLU A 73 -5.27 -20.78 2.55
C GLU A 73 -6.08 -19.68 3.23
N LEU A 74 -5.61 -18.43 3.18
CA LEU A 74 -6.34 -17.27 3.73
C LEU A 74 -7.72 -17.13 3.09
N ALA A 75 -7.83 -17.28 1.78
CA ALA A 75 -9.10 -17.20 1.08
C ALA A 75 -10.06 -18.34 1.47
N ALA A 76 -9.54 -19.54 1.74
CA ALA A 76 -10.35 -20.70 2.12
C ALA A 76 -10.77 -20.72 3.60
N THR A 77 -9.97 -20.13 4.50
CA THR A 77 -10.18 -20.23 5.95
C THR A 77 -10.81 -19.00 6.57
N THR A 78 -10.16 -17.84 6.42
CA THR A 78 -10.57 -16.59 7.07
C THR A 78 -11.24 -15.61 6.14
N SER A 79 -10.95 -15.71 4.83
CA SER A 79 -11.49 -14.85 3.77
C SER A 79 -11.54 -13.36 4.15
N PRO A 80 -10.41 -12.73 4.51
CA PRO A 80 -10.42 -11.34 4.96
C PRO A 80 -10.88 -10.39 3.84
N ASP A 81 -11.56 -9.31 4.23
CA ASP A 81 -12.05 -8.30 3.28
C ASP A 81 -10.89 -7.62 2.54
N LEU A 82 -9.78 -7.38 3.26
CA LEU A 82 -8.55 -6.81 2.71
C LEU A 82 -7.32 -7.65 3.11
N ILE A 83 -6.48 -7.96 2.10
CA ILE A 83 -5.12 -8.45 2.30
C ILE A 83 -4.16 -7.36 1.86
N LEU A 84 -3.26 -6.96 2.76
CA LEU A 84 -2.14 -6.07 2.47
C LEU A 84 -0.85 -6.87 2.43
N ILE A 85 -0.07 -6.74 1.36
CA ILE A 85 1.22 -7.43 1.24
C ILE A 85 2.35 -6.41 1.33
N ASP A 86 3.16 -6.49 2.39
CA ASP A 86 4.37 -5.67 2.60
C ASP A 86 5.59 -6.41 2.07
N VAL A 87 6.12 -6.01 0.91
CA VAL A 87 7.21 -6.73 0.23
C VAL A 87 8.54 -6.01 0.43
N ALA A 88 9.59 -6.75 0.81
CA ALA A 88 10.95 -6.22 0.84
C ALA A 88 11.43 -5.79 -0.56
N GLY A 89 12.12 -4.65 -0.62
CA GLY A 89 12.65 -4.12 -1.87
C GLY A 89 13.74 -4.97 -2.54
N THR A 90 14.29 -5.95 -1.82
CA THR A 90 15.42 -6.78 -2.26
C THR A 90 15.03 -8.14 -2.85
N TYR A 91 13.75 -8.53 -2.77
CA TYR A 91 13.27 -9.83 -3.25
C TYR A 91 12.46 -9.71 -4.54
N GLU A 92 13.15 -9.72 -5.69
CA GLU A 92 12.49 -9.64 -7.02
C GLU A 92 11.44 -10.74 -7.22
N ARG A 93 11.72 -11.99 -6.78
CA ARG A 93 10.75 -13.11 -6.92
C ARG A 93 9.50 -12.89 -6.06
N ALA A 94 9.65 -12.50 -4.79
CA ALA A 94 8.52 -12.22 -3.91
C ALA A 94 7.69 -11.03 -4.43
N LEU A 95 8.35 -9.99 -4.92
CA LEU A 95 7.70 -8.84 -5.53
C LEU A 95 6.90 -9.28 -6.76
N THR A 96 7.49 -10.09 -7.65
CA THR A 96 6.81 -10.59 -8.86
C THR A 96 5.53 -11.36 -8.51
N VAL A 97 5.60 -12.28 -7.53
CA VAL A 97 4.43 -13.06 -7.11
C VAL A 97 3.39 -12.17 -6.44
N ALA A 98 3.79 -11.29 -5.53
CA ALA A 98 2.88 -10.40 -4.82
C ALA A 98 2.15 -9.46 -5.79
N VAL A 99 2.87 -8.88 -6.75
CA VAL A 99 2.30 -8.02 -7.79
C VAL A 99 1.33 -8.78 -8.69
N ALA A 100 1.70 -9.98 -9.14
CA ALA A 100 0.84 -10.80 -10.01
C ALA A 100 -0.48 -11.22 -9.33
N ARG A 101 -0.53 -11.26 -8.00
CA ARG A 101 -1.71 -11.59 -7.19
C ARG A 101 -2.50 -10.36 -6.72
N ALA A 102 -1.93 -9.16 -6.84
CA ALA A 102 -2.56 -7.94 -6.39
C ALA A 102 -3.70 -7.47 -7.32
N HIS A 103 -4.77 -6.95 -6.72
CA HIS A 103 -5.78 -6.17 -7.44
C HIS A 103 -5.28 -4.73 -7.68
N LEU A 104 -4.45 -4.22 -6.77
CA LEU A 104 -3.80 -2.92 -6.87
C LEU A 104 -2.39 -3.01 -6.30
N THR A 105 -1.42 -2.44 -7.00
CA THR A 105 -0.07 -2.23 -6.44
C THR A 105 0.14 -0.75 -6.13
N LEU A 106 0.41 -0.44 -4.89
CA LEU A 106 0.84 0.90 -4.46
C LEU A 106 2.36 0.97 -4.42
N ILE A 107 2.91 2.05 -4.95
CA ILE A 107 4.35 2.32 -4.95
C ILE A 107 4.59 3.57 -4.08
N PRO A 108 4.89 3.41 -2.77
CA PRO A 108 5.21 4.54 -1.91
C PRO A 108 6.53 5.17 -2.33
N ALA A 109 6.56 6.51 -2.44
CA ALA A 109 7.77 7.26 -2.72
C ALA A 109 7.74 8.63 -2.06
N ALA A 110 8.86 9.08 -1.51
CA ALA A 110 9.01 10.47 -1.13
C ALA A 110 9.16 11.35 -2.38
N PRO A 111 8.80 12.64 -2.31
CA PRO A 111 8.94 13.56 -3.45
C PRO A 111 10.38 14.03 -3.61
N THR A 112 11.28 13.10 -3.87
CA THR A 112 12.68 13.33 -4.22
C THR A 112 12.99 12.70 -5.58
N GLU A 113 13.97 13.24 -6.29
CA GLU A 113 14.39 12.71 -7.61
C GLU A 113 14.72 11.21 -7.52
N ALA A 114 15.54 10.84 -6.54
CA ALA A 114 15.99 9.47 -6.37
C ALA A 114 14.82 8.49 -6.08
N ASP A 115 13.85 8.89 -5.26
CA ASP A 115 12.71 8.03 -4.93
C ASP A 115 11.75 7.90 -6.12
N ILE A 116 11.54 8.96 -6.91
CA ILE A 116 10.72 8.91 -8.14
C ILE A 116 11.39 8.05 -9.20
N TYR A 117 12.71 8.15 -9.35
CA TYR A 117 13.47 7.30 -10.25
C TYR A 117 13.32 5.81 -9.88
N GLU A 118 13.50 5.46 -8.61
CA GLU A 118 13.30 4.08 -8.13
C GLU A 118 11.85 3.61 -8.29
N ALA A 119 10.87 4.47 -8.01
CA ALA A 119 9.46 4.16 -8.25
C ALA A 119 9.18 3.86 -9.73
N SER A 120 9.83 4.57 -10.65
CA SER A 120 9.73 4.31 -12.09
C SER A 120 10.30 2.94 -12.51
N ARG A 121 11.36 2.48 -11.81
CA ARG A 121 11.93 1.13 -12.02
C ARG A 121 10.95 0.05 -11.56
N VAL A 122 10.33 0.25 -10.39
CA VAL A 122 9.29 -0.65 -9.88
C VAL A 122 8.10 -0.69 -10.84
N ALA A 123 7.63 0.47 -11.31
CA ALA A 123 6.54 0.54 -12.29
C ALA A 123 6.84 -0.25 -13.56
N ARG A 124 8.03 -0.11 -14.11
CA ARG A 124 8.47 -0.89 -15.29
C ARG A 124 8.51 -2.38 -15.02
N HIS A 125 9.01 -2.79 -13.85
CA HIS A 125 9.00 -4.21 -13.46
C HIS A 125 7.56 -4.75 -13.37
N ILE A 126 6.64 -4.01 -12.75
CA ILE A 126 5.22 -4.37 -12.68
C ILE A 126 4.65 -4.54 -14.09
N THR A 127 4.89 -3.58 -14.98
CA THR A 127 4.41 -3.64 -16.37
C THR A 127 4.95 -4.88 -17.07
N SER A 128 6.25 -5.18 -16.96
CA SER A 128 6.85 -6.37 -17.62
C SER A 128 6.30 -7.70 -17.09
N VAL A 129 5.95 -7.77 -15.79
CA VAL A 129 5.29 -8.96 -15.22
C VAL A 129 3.93 -9.18 -15.86
N PHE A 130 3.13 -8.14 -16.01
CA PHE A 130 1.78 -8.26 -16.55
C PHE A 130 1.77 -8.47 -18.08
N GLU A 131 2.69 -7.85 -18.82
CA GLU A 131 2.88 -8.09 -20.25
C GLU A 131 3.10 -9.58 -20.56
N ALA A 132 3.85 -10.29 -19.71
CA ALA A 132 4.07 -11.72 -19.84
C ALA A 132 2.77 -12.54 -19.75
N PHE A 133 1.71 -11.99 -19.15
CA PHE A 133 0.39 -12.62 -19.05
C PHE A 133 -0.66 -12.00 -19.98
N GLY A 134 -0.27 -11.07 -20.85
CA GLY A 134 -1.21 -10.36 -21.74
C GLY A 134 -2.25 -9.52 -20.98
N ARG A 135 -1.90 -8.97 -19.80
CA ARG A 135 -2.77 -8.20 -18.93
C ARG A 135 -2.20 -6.82 -18.66
N GLU A 136 -3.07 -5.87 -18.35
CA GLU A 136 -2.69 -4.54 -17.89
C GLU A 136 -2.60 -4.51 -16.36
N PRO A 137 -1.49 -3.97 -15.79
CA PRO A 137 -1.35 -3.84 -14.35
C PRO A 137 -2.12 -2.63 -13.80
N LEU A 138 -2.78 -2.82 -12.67
CA LEU A 138 -3.28 -1.68 -11.90
C LEU A 138 -2.26 -1.30 -10.83
N TYR A 139 -1.52 -0.23 -11.06
CA TYR A 139 -0.60 0.32 -10.06
C TYR A 139 -0.73 1.84 -9.95
N ARG A 140 -0.38 2.38 -8.80
CA ARG A 140 -0.35 3.83 -8.54
C ARG A 140 0.83 4.19 -7.64
N LEU A 141 1.49 5.29 -7.98
CA LEU A 141 2.42 5.95 -7.08
C LEU A 141 1.64 6.59 -5.93
N LEU A 142 2.09 6.39 -4.69
CA LEU A 142 1.58 7.07 -3.50
C LEU A 142 2.67 7.96 -2.92
N LEU A 143 2.50 9.28 -3.07
CA LEU A 143 3.45 10.24 -2.50
C LEU A 143 3.35 10.26 -0.98
N ASN A 144 4.46 9.95 -0.33
CA ASN A 144 4.61 9.84 1.11
C ASN A 144 5.70 10.78 1.63
N ARG A 145 5.67 11.14 2.92
CA ARG A 145 6.62 12.05 3.55
C ARG A 145 6.70 13.42 2.86
N VAL A 146 5.60 13.87 2.32
CA VAL A 146 5.53 15.17 1.66
C VAL A 146 5.68 16.26 2.73
N GLN A 147 6.58 17.21 2.50
CA GLN A 147 6.72 18.36 3.38
C GLN A 147 5.57 19.36 3.13
N PRO A 148 5.00 19.97 4.19
CA PRO A 148 3.92 20.95 4.03
C PRO A 148 4.32 22.16 3.17
N LEU A 149 5.57 22.60 3.28
CA LEU A 149 6.13 23.66 2.45
C LEU A 149 6.86 23.02 1.28
N SER A 150 6.42 23.32 0.07
CA SER A 150 7.03 22.81 -1.16
C SER A 150 8.42 23.39 -1.34
N SER A 151 9.41 22.53 -1.46
CA SER A 151 10.79 22.89 -1.85
C SER A 151 10.95 22.79 -3.38
N GLY A 152 12.03 23.39 -3.90
CA GLY A 152 12.42 23.22 -5.31
C GLY A 152 12.61 21.74 -5.68
N ALA A 153 13.13 20.92 -4.76
CA ALA A 153 13.27 19.47 -4.96
C ALA A 153 11.92 18.75 -5.11
N GLN A 154 10.93 19.11 -4.29
CA GLN A 154 9.57 18.56 -4.43
C GLN A 154 8.90 18.97 -5.73
N LEU A 155 9.09 20.22 -6.17
CA LEU A 155 8.60 20.68 -7.47
C LEU A 155 9.22 19.89 -8.60
N TYR A 156 10.56 19.74 -8.58
CA TYR A 156 11.27 18.93 -9.57
C TYR A 156 10.75 17.48 -9.60
N ALA A 157 10.62 16.83 -8.45
CA ALA A 157 10.08 15.47 -8.35
C ALA A 157 8.67 15.37 -8.95
N THR A 158 7.83 16.39 -8.74
CA THR A 158 6.47 16.44 -9.34
C THR A 158 6.53 16.53 -10.86
N LEU A 159 7.45 17.31 -11.42
CA LEU A 159 7.66 17.40 -12.86
C LEU A 159 8.16 16.08 -13.45
N GLU A 160 9.06 15.37 -12.74
CA GLU A 160 9.53 14.05 -13.15
C GLU A 160 8.41 13.00 -13.17
N ILE A 161 7.48 13.01 -12.21
CA ILE A 161 6.30 12.14 -12.23
C ILE A 161 5.49 12.34 -13.51
N VAL A 162 5.27 13.60 -13.90
CA VAL A 162 4.56 13.94 -15.13
C VAL A 162 5.35 13.50 -16.37
N ARG A 163 6.67 13.79 -16.40
CA ARG A 163 7.56 13.41 -17.51
C ARG A 163 7.58 11.90 -17.74
N LEU A 164 7.63 11.13 -16.64
CA LEU A 164 7.66 9.67 -16.66
C LEU A 164 6.27 9.04 -16.82
N ARG A 165 5.21 9.86 -16.88
CA ARG A 165 3.81 9.43 -16.98
C ARG A 165 3.44 8.40 -15.90
N LEU A 166 3.94 8.57 -14.67
CA LEU A 166 3.62 7.67 -13.58
C LEU A 166 2.22 7.95 -13.04
N PRO A 167 1.28 7.00 -13.15
CA PRO A 167 -0.04 7.16 -12.58
C PRO A 167 0.06 7.19 -11.04
N ARG A 168 -0.64 8.12 -10.40
CA ARG A 168 -0.56 8.30 -8.95
C ARG A 168 -1.92 8.39 -8.29
N ILE A 169 -1.96 8.06 -7.00
CA ILE A 169 -3.05 8.44 -6.11
C ILE A 169 -3.09 9.97 -6.03
N LYS A 170 -4.29 10.55 -6.01
CA LYS A 170 -4.49 12.01 -5.97
C LYS A 170 -3.99 12.58 -4.64
N THR A 171 -4.37 11.93 -3.55
CA THR A 171 -4.01 12.31 -2.19
C THR A 171 -2.53 12.06 -1.92
N ARG A 172 -1.91 12.94 -1.16
CA ARG A 172 -0.51 12.85 -0.71
C ARG A 172 -0.50 12.68 0.80
N ILE A 173 0.40 11.83 1.30
CA ILE A 173 0.62 11.65 2.73
C ILE A 173 1.74 12.59 3.18
N LEU A 174 1.42 13.52 4.08
CA LEU A 174 2.41 14.45 4.62
C LEU A 174 3.32 13.74 5.63
N GLN A 175 4.46 14.33 5.93
CA GLN A 175 5.30 13.85 7.03
C GLN A 175 4.66 14.26 8.37
N ARG A 176 4.26 13.26 9.17
CA ARG A 176 3.63 13.45 10.48
C ARG A 176 4.14 12.46 11.51
N ALA A 177 4.34 12.93 12.74
CA ALA A 177 4.69 12.07 13.88
C ALA A 177 3.64 10.98 14.13
N ALA A 178 2.37 11.25 13.88
CA ALA A 178 1.29 10.27 14.07
C ALA A 178 1.48 8.97 13.29
N TYR A 179 2.15 9.01 12.13
CA TYR A 179 2.47 7.80 11.37
C TYR A 179 3.64 7.02 11.98
N GLU A 180 4.60 7.72 12.61
CA GLU A 180 5.77 7.10 13.24
C GLU A 180 5.40 6.45 14.58
N GLU A 181 4.39 6.97 15.28
CA GLU A 181 3.88 6.44 16.54
C GLU A 181 3.29 5.03 16.41
N LEU A 182 2.85 4.61 15.22
CA LEU A 182 2.42 3.25 14.95
C LEU A 182 3.49 2.22 15.37
N GLY A 183 4.75 2.49 15.07
CA GLY A 183 5.87 1.60 15.43
C GLY A 183 6.09 1.47 16.95
N LEU A 184 5.64 2.45 17.73
CA LEU A 184 5.76 2.47 19.19
C LEU A 184 4.56 1.79 19.88
N SER A 185 3.36 2.06 19.37
CA SER A 185 2.10 1.66 20.01
C SER A 185 1.51 0.37 19.46
N GLY A 186 1.81 0.01 18.21
CA GLY A 186 1.11 -1.04 17.46
C GLY A 186 -0.32 -0.62 17.06
N GLN A 187 -0.66 0.66 17.22
CA GLN A 187 -1.97 1.18 16.88
C GLN A 187 -1.90 2.18 15.72
N PRO A 188 -2.63 1.93 14.62
CA PRO A 188 -2.76 2.87 13.53
C PRO A 188 -3.45 4.18 13.98
N PRO A 189 -3.26 5.30 13.24
CA PRO A 189 -3.87 6.60 13.60
C PRO A 189 -5.36 6.54 13.91
N HIS A 190 -6.15 5.71 13.21
CA HIS A 190 -7.59 5.53 13.43
C HIS A 190 -7.95 4.95 14.81
N PHE A 191 -7.00 4.30 15.48
CA PHE A 191 -7.14 3.71 16.81
C PHE A 191 -6.38 4.47 17.90
N ALA A 192 -5.74 5.59 17.54
CA ALA A 192 -5.06 6.49 18.47
C ALA A 192 -6.00 7.57 19.01
N ASP A 193 -5.49 8.47 19.85
CA ASP A 193 -6.28 9.56 20.42
C ASP A 193 -6.62 10.64 19.37
N LEU A 194 -7.84 10.57 18.85
CA LEU A 194 -8.36 11.50 17.82
C LEU A 194 -8.51 12.95 18.31
N LYS A 195 -8.44 13.21 19.61
CA LYS A 195 -8.43 14.59 20.15
C LYS A 195 -7.13 15.32 19.85
N ARG A 196 -6.08 14.59 19.51
CA ARG A 196 -4.81 15.18 19.10
C ARG A 196 -4.89 15.66 17.64
N PRO A 197 -4.70 16.97 17.37
CA PRO A 197 -4.85 17.52 16.01
C PRO A 197 -3.92 16.87 14.97
N THR A 198 -2.74 16.37 15.39
CA THR A 198 -1.81 15.67 14.51
C THR A 198 -2.34 14.30 14.07
N VAL A 199 -3.08 13.62 14.95
CA VAL A 199 -3.73 12.33 14.68
C VAL A 199 -4.95 12.53 13.81
N SER A 200 -5.85 13.49 14.15
CA SER A 200 -7.04 13.79 13.35
C SER A 200 -6.68 14.09 11.88
N LYS A 201 -5.66 14.95 11.65
CA LYS A 201 -5.19 15.26 10.31
C LYS A 201 -4.56 14.06 9.59
N ALA A 202 -3.94 13.14 10.31
CA ALA A 202 -3.42 11.90 9.72
C ALA A 202 -4.56 10.97 9.28
N VAL A 203 -5.62 10.88 10.08
CA VAL A 203 -6.85 10.14 9.74
C VAL A 203 -7.50 10.72 8.50
N GLU A 204 -7.74 12.04 8.44
CA GLU A 204 -8.32 12.71 7.27
C GLU A 204 -7.54 12.43 5.97
N GLU A 205 -6.20 12.42 6.03
CA GLU A 205 -5.36 12.09 4.87
C GLU A 205 -5.50 10.62 4.46
N LEU A 206 -5.54 9.72 5.42
CA LEU A 206 -5.67 8.29 5.15
C LEU A 206 -7.07 7.94 4.60
N ASP A 207 -8.12 8.56 5.12
CA ASP A 207 -9.49 8.41 4.61
C ASP A 207 -9.59 8.91 3.16
N ALA A 208 -8.92 10.02 2.84
CA ALA A 208 -8.86 10.51 1.47
C ALA A 208 -8.07 9.56 0.54
N VAL A 209 -7.02 8.90 1.03
CA VAL A 209 -6.31 7.84 0.27
C VAL A 209 -7.24 6.65 0.04
N ARG A 210 -8.00 6.22 1.05
CA ARG A 210 -9.01 5.16 0.93
C ARG A 210 -10.03 5.49 -0.15
N ALA A 211 -10.60 6.70 -0.11
CA ALA A 211 -11.58 7.15 -1.11
C ALA A 211 -11.01 7.16 -2.54
N ASP A 212 -9.75 7.59 -2.72
CA ASP A 212 -9.08 7.53 -4.02
C ASP A 212 -8.89 6.08 -4.51
N ILE A 213 -8.57 5.14 -3.60
CA ILE A 213 -8.43 3.72 -3.92
C ILE A 213 -9.78 3.12 -4.30
N ASP A 214 -10.82 3.38 -3.53
CA ASP A 214 -12.17 2.85 -3.79
C ASP A 214 -12.71 3.34 -5.14
N ALA A 215 -12.54 4.63 -5.46
CA ALA A 215 -12.91 5.20 -6.75
C ALA A 215 -12.15 4.53 -7.92
N LEU A 216 -10.86 4.26 -7.72
CA LEU A 216 -10.03 3.59 -8.72
C LEU A 216 -10.49 2.15 -8.96
N MET A 217 -10.79 1.39 -7.89
CA MET A 217 -11.25 0.01 -7.99
C MET A 217 -12.61 -0.10 -8.67
N GLN A 218 -13.54 0.83 -8.37
CA GLN A 218 -14.85 0.90 -9.02
C GLN A 218 -14.72 1.17 -10.52
N ALA A 219 -13.88 2.12 -10.94
CA ALA A 219 -13.64 2.43 -12.34
C ALA A 219 -13.12 1.21 -13.12
N THR A 220 -12.17 0.46 -12.52
CA THR A 220 -11.59 -0.74 -13.14
C THR A 220 -12.61 -1.87 -13.30
N THR A 221 -13.55 -2.01 -12.36
CA THR A 221 -14.61 -3.04 -12.42
C THR A 221 -15.61 -2.74 -13.56
N ILE A 222 -15.92 -1.46 -13.79
CA ILE A 222 -16.85 -1.04 -14.87
C ILE A 222 -16.24 -1.33 -16.24
N ASP A 223 -14.94 -1.06 -16.44
CA ASP A 223 -14.26 -1.32 -17.72
C ASP A 223 -14.13 -2.82 -18.06
N GLN A 224 -14.25 -3.70 -17.07
CA GLN A 224 -14.17 -5.17 -17.25
C GLN A 224 -15.54 -5.84 -17.48
N GLN A 225 -16.66 -5.11 -17.35
CA GLN A 225 -17.96 -5.66 -17.72
C GLN A 225 -18.10 -5.72 -19.25
N PRO A 226 -18.43 -6.89 -19.84
CA PRO A 226 -18.76 -6.96 -21.26
C PRO A 226 -19.93 -6.01 -21.55
N LEU A 227 -19.90 -5.32 -22.66
CA LEU A 227 -21.06 -4.60 -23.19
C LEU A 227 -22.16 -5.65 -23.49
N GLU A 228 -22.91 -6.06 -22.48
CA GLU A 228 -24.17 -6.79 -22.67
C GLU A 228 -25.19 -5.80 -23.21
N GLY A 229 -25.45 -5.89 -24.49
CA GLY A 229 -26.59 -5.19 -25.10
C GLY A 229 -26.32 -4.45 -26.40
N ALA A 230 -25.90 -5.19 -27.44
CA ALA A 230 -26.15 -4.80 -28.82
C ALA A 230 -26.56 -6.05 -29.61
N ALA A 231 -27.82 -6.40 -29.44
CA ALA A 231 -28.53 -7.29 -30.36
C ALA A 231 -29.47 -6.46 -31.23
#